data_b3eabb4f12fb4257a46f607793f7e295
#
_entry.id   b3eabb4f12fb4257a46f607793f7e295
#
_cell.length_a   1.000
_cell.length_b   1.000
_cell.length_c   1.000
_cell.angle_alpha   90.00
_cell.angle_beta   90.00
_cell.angle_gamma   90.00
#
_symmetry.space_group_name_H-M   'P 1'
#
loop_
_entity.id
_entity.type
_entity.pdbx_description
1 polymer ?
#
loop_
_entity_poly.entity_id
_entity_poly.type
_entity_poly.pdbx_seq_one_letter_code
_entity_poly.pdbx_strand_id
1 'polypeptide(L)'
;MQLYYTTTTGYNGEQPNPERSLGGFKSSTPVANDDFSNIFDEISLMTMKSGRDEYRAIVLKNEFDTPCTNITVKISRQEGAICSYKMAVGAMNVVNKYNQKFMENVMAPTNKPFRAQFIDMTEEAVLEVGDLNPGDEIGLWFCRHVDVDAAKQQYNDVCEPDPSDPTGRRYKPVTHPQQESIDMIVDWV
;
A
#
# COMPACT_ATOMS: atom_id res chain seq x y z
N MET A 1 -1.40 -17.38 7.15
CA MET A 1 -1.06 -15.96 7.34
C MET A 1 -2.22 -15.09 6.88
N GLN A 2 -2.52 -13.99 7.59
CA GLN A 2 -3.59 -13.07 7.21
C GLN A 2 -3.11 -11.63 7.31
N LEU A 3 -3.51 -10.82 6.35
CA LEU A 3 -3.26 -9.37 6.33
C LEU A 3 -4.49 -8.63 6.85
N TYR A 4 -4.26 -7.60 7.67
CA TYR A 4 -5.28 -6.74 8.24
C TYR A 4 -4.94 -5.28 8.02
N TYR A 5 -5.95 -4.44 7.84
CA TYR A 5 -5.76 -2.99 7.91
C TYR A 5 -5.37 -2.56 9.31
N THR A 6 -4.87 -1.33 9.42
CA THR A 6 -4.58 -0.69 10.72
C THR A 6 -5.66 0.31 11.09
N THR A 7 -5.82 0.56 12.39
CA THR A 7 -6.81 1.51 12.92
C THR A 7 -6.30 2.22 14.15
N THR A 8 -6.80 3.43 14.40
CA THR A 8 -6.53 4.20 15.61
C THR A 8 -7.68 4.15 16.63
N THR A 9 -8.77 3.47 16.30
CA THR A 9 -9.95 3.37 17.19
C THR A 9 -9.78 2.36 18.32
N GLY A 10 -8.69 1.60 18.30
CA GLY A 10 -8.36 0.58 19.31
C GLY A 10 -8.04 -0.78 18.68
N TYR A 11 -7.44 -1.66 19.47
CA TYR A 11 -7.07 -2.99 19.01
C TYR A 11 -8.32 -3.80 18.57
N ASN A 12 -8.26 -4.38 17.38
CA ASN A 12 -9.40 -5.02 16.70
C ASN A 12 -10.60 -4.09 16.41
N GLY A 13 -10.42 -2.77 16.40
CA GLY A 13 -11.42 -1.86 15.87
C GLY A 13 -11.59 -2.06 14.35
N GLU A 14 -12.76 -1.76 13.82
CA GLU A 14 -13.02 -1.84 12.38
C GLU A 14 -12.25 -0.79 11.59
N GLN A 15 -11.84 -1.14 10.36
CA GLN A 15 -11.28 -0.22 9.38
C GLN A 15 -11.87 -0.50 8.00
N PRO A 16 -13.04 0.06 7.68
CA PRO A 16 -13.69 -0.19 6.38
C PRO A 16 -13.03 0.55 5.21
N ASN A 17 -12.16 1.54 5.50
CA ASN A 17 -11.56 2.39 4.49
C ASN A 17 -10.06 2.12 4.37
N PRO A 18 -9.59 1.46 3.30
CA PRO A 18 -8.17 1.19 3.06
C PRO A 18 -7.29 2.44 3.11
N GLU A 19 -7.79 3.58 2.61
CA GLU A 19 -7.05 4.84 2.59
C GLU A 19 -6.72 5.39 3.98
N ARG A 20 -7.42 4.92 5.03
CA ARG A 20 -7.18 5.29 6.42
C ARG A 20 -6.29 4.30 7.18
N SER A 21 -5.78 3.29 6.49
CA SER A 21 -4.82 2.34 7.07
C SER A 21 -3.43 2.99 7.14
N LEU A 22 -3.25 3.87 8.12
CA LEU A 22 -2.08 4.75 8.26
C LEU A 22 -1.22 4.44 9.50
N GLY A 23 -1.27 3.22 9.99
CA GLY A 23 -0.64 2.78 11.23
C GLY A 23 -1.61 2.70 12.39
N GLY A 24 -1.09 2.39 13.59
CA GLY A 24 -1.93 2.17 14.76
C GLY A 24 -2.00 0.71 15.19
N PHE A 25 -3.16 0.27 15.68
CA PHE A 25 -3.45 -1.11 16.04
C PHE A 25 -3.85 -1.94 14.82
N LYS A 26 -3.70 -3.25 14.93
CA LYS A 26 -4.35 -4.18 14.00
C LYS A 26 -5.87 -3.98 14.09
N SER A 27 -6.52 -3.83 12.94
CA SER A 27 -7.99 -3.82 12.87
C SER A 27 -8.57 -5.24 12.89
N SER A 28 -9.90 -5.34 12.98
CA SER A 28 -10.63 -6.58 12.74
C SER A 28 -10.91 -6.84 11.26
N THR A 29 -10.64 -5.85 10.39
CA THR A 29 -10.95 -5.91 8.97
C THR A 29 -9.77 -6.52 8.20
N PRO A 30 -9.90 -7.71 7.62
CA PRO A 30 -8.87 -8.30 6.80
C PRO A 30 -8.75 -7.52 5.46
N VAL A 31 -7.55 -7.54 4.90
CA VAL A 31 -7.34 -7.07 3.52
C VAL A 31 -7.94 -8.13 2.60
N ALA A 32 -8.87 -7.72 1.75
CA ALA A 32 -9.50 -8.61 0.80
C ALA A 32 -8.51 -9.04 -0.30
N ASN A 33 -8.57 -10.31 -0.68
CA ASN A 33 -7.85 -10.80 -1.85
C ASN A 33 -8.69 -10.50 -3.09
N ASP A 34 -8.03 -10.21 -4.19
CA ASP A 34 -8.62 -10.01 -5.52
C ASP A 34 -9.59 -8.79 -5.64
N ASP A 35 -9.60 -7.90 -4.65
CA ASP A 35 -10.32 -6.64 -4.74
C ASP A 35 -9.43 -5.54 -5.31
N PHE A 36 -9.98 -4.78 -6.24
CA PHE A 36 -9.35 -3.54 -6.72
C PHE A 36 -9.34 -2.49 -5.60
N SER A 37 -8.27 -1.68 -5.57
CA SER A 37 -8.13 -0.58 -4.60
C SER A 37 -8.13 -1.04 -3.12
N ASN A 38 -7.71 -2.27 -2.86
CA ASN A 38 -7.69 -2.82 -1.50
C ASN A 38 -6.59 -2.22 -0.59
N ILE A 39 -5.55 -1.62 -1.15
CA ILE A 39 -4.49 -0.92 -0.40
C ILE A 39 -4.42 0.55 -0.79
N PHE A 40 -4.39 0.85 -2.09
CA PHE A 40 -4.32 2.20 -2.62
C PHE A 40 -5.53 2.49 -3.50
N ASP A 41 -6.05 3.71 -3.39
CA ASP A 41 -7.11 4.19 -4.26
C ASP A 41 -6.62 4.40 -5.70
N GLU A 42 -7.56 4.63 -6.59
CA GLU A 42 -7.29 5.07 -7.95
C GLU A 42 -6.44 6.35 -7.98
N ILE A 43 -5.57 6.45 -8.99
CA ILE A 43 -4.69 7.61 -9.11
C ILE A 43 -5.45 8.75 -9.76
N SER A 44 -5.67 9.82 -9.01
CA SER A 44 -6.33 11.00 -9.53
C SER A 44 -5.48 11.75 -10.57
N LEU A 45 -6.13 12.47 -11.48
CA LEU A 45 -5.44 13.34 -12.46
C LEU A 45 -4.51 14.37 -11.78
N MET A 46 -4.90 14.85 -10.59
CA MET A 46 -4.07 15.78 -9.85
C MET A 46 -2.80 15.11 -9.35
N THR A 47 -2.90 13.88 -8.87
CA THR A 47 -1.76 13.07 -8.42
C THR A 47 -0.82 12.75 -9.59
N MET A 48 -1.35 12.42 -10.76
CA MET A 48 -0.55 12.20 -11.97
C MET A 48 0.25 13.44 -12.38
N LYS A 49 -0.34 14.63 -12.23
CA LYS A 49 0.30 15.89 -12.60
C LYS A 49 1.35 16.37 -11.62
N SER A 50 1.17 16.11 -10.34
CA SER A 50 2.07 16.62 -9.29
C SER A 50 3.07 15.60 -8.80
N GLY A 51 2.80 14.32 -9.01
CA GLY A 51 3.53 13.20 -8.39
C GLY A 51 3.39 13.24 -6.88
N ARG A 52 3.46 12.11 -6.24
CA ARG A 52 3.63 12.04 -4.78
C ARG A 52 3.91 10.62 -4.31
N ASP A 53 4.42 10.55 -3.10
CA ASP A 53 4.46 9.32 -2.34
C ASP A 53 3.19 9.19 -1.51
N GLU A 54 2.61 8.00 -1.49
CA GLU A 54 1.48 7.64 -0.64
C GLU A 54 1.81 6.41 0.19
N TYR A 55 1.54 6.48 1.49
CA TYR A 55 1.89 5.44 2.45
C TYR A 55 0.64 4.76 2.99
N ARG A 56 0.71 3.42 3.11
CA ARG A 56 -0.31 2.60 3.78
C ARG A 56 0.37 1.61 4.72
N ALA A 57 -0.31 1.31 5.80
CA ALA A 57 0.15 0.35 6.79
C ALA A 57 -0.77 -0.86 6.83
N ILE A 58 -0.21 -2.05 6.91
CA ILE A 58 -0.94 -3.29 7.09
C ILE A 58 -0.28 -4.09 8.20
N VAL A 59 -1.02 -4.96 8.85
CA VAL A 59 -0.51 -5.91 9.83
C VAL A 59 -0.61 -7.31 9.26
N LEU A 60 0.52 -8.01 9.21
CA LEU A 60 0.60 -9.43 8.93
C LEU A 60 0.51 -10.19 10.25
N LYS A 61 -0.39 -11.16 10.33
CA LYS A 61 -0.60 -12.00 11.51
C LYS A 61 -0.44 -13.47 11.17
N ASN A 62 0.27 -14.18 12.04
CA ASN A 62 0.27 -15.63 12.01
C ASN A 62 -0.98 -16.17 12.72
N GLU A 63 -1.92 -16.71 11.96
CA GLU A 63 -3.15 -17.32 12.48
C GLU A 63 -3.09 -18.85 12.54
N PHE A 64 -1.93 -19.43 12.20
CA PHE A 64 -1.71 -20.86 12.35
C PHE A 64 -1.32 -21.20 13.80
N ASP A 65 -1.51 -22.45 14.17
CA ASP A 65 -1.10 -23.00 15.47
C ASP A 65 0.39 -23.36 15.52
N THR A 66 1.13 -23.14 14.43
CA THR A 66 2.56 -23.42 14.29
C THR A 66 3.33 -22.14 13.98
N PRO A 67 4.61 -22.05 14.38
CA PRO A 67 5.48 -20.97 13.96
C PRO A 67 5.63 -20.92 12.43
N CYS A 68 5.69 -19.73 11.87
CA CYS A 68 6.08 -19.49 10.49
C CYS A 68 7.47 -18.83 10.51
N THR A 69 8.43 -19.42 9.81
CA THR A 69 9.81 -18.95 9.81
C THR A 69 10.23 -18.46 8.43
N ASN A 70 11.26 -17.60 8.41
CA ASN A 70 11.78 -17.03 7.18
C ASN A 70 10.70 -16.36 6.31
N ILE A 71 9.80 -15.64 6.96
CA ILE A 71 8.71 -14.97 6.24
C ILE A 71 9.30 -13.89 5.35
N THR A 72 8.90 -13.92 4.10
CA THR A 72 9.31 -12.94 3.09
C THR A 72 8.09 -12.41 2.34
N VAL A 73 8.21 -11.18 1.85
CA VAL A 73 7.20 -10.54 1.00
C VAL A 73 7.85 -10.06 -0.28
N LYS A 74 7.23 -10.37 -1.41
CA LYS A 74 7.68 -9.94 -2.73
C LYS A 74 6.49 -9.52 -3.60
N ILE A 75 6.75 -8.69 -4.61
CA ILE A 75 5.80 -8.41 -5.68
C ILE A 75 6.03 -9.46 -6.76
N SER A 76 4.97 -10.20 -7.13
CA SER A 76 5.03 -11.21 -8.18
C SER A 76 4.61 -10.67 -9.55
N ARG A 77 3.83 -9.59 -9.55
CA ARG A 77 3.35 -8.93 -10.76
C ARG A 77 3.06 -7.47 -10.46
N GLN A 78 3.41 -6.61 -11.39
CA GLN A 78 3.01 -5.21 -11.40
C GLN A 78 2.35 -4.91 -12.75
N GLU A 79 1.15 -4.34 -12.69
CA GLU A 79 0.46 -3.79 -13.86
C GLU A 79 0.43 -2.28 -13.77
N GLY A 80 0.77 -1.63 -14.88
CA GLY A 80 0.88 -0.19 -14.97
C GLY A 80 2.34 0.29 -15.05
N ALA A 81 2.52 1.51 -15.52
CA ALA A 81 3.84 2.07 -15.81
C ALA A 81 4.11 3.40 -15.10
N ILE A 82 3.13 3.95 -14.37
CA ILE A 82 3.26 5.26 -13.74
C ILE A 82 3.57 5.21 -12.25
N CYS A 83 3.55 4.03 -11.65
CA CYS A 83 3.90 3.86 -10.24
C CYS A 83 5.13 3.00 -10.02
N SER A 84 5.86 3.31 -8.99
CA SER A 84 6.82 2.41 -8.34
C SER A 84 6.42 2.16 -6.90
N TYR A 85 6.83 1.04 -6.36
CA TYR A 85 6.44 0.60 -5.03
C TYR A 85 7.65 0.36 -4.14
N LYS A 86 7.50 0.70 -2.86
CA LYS A 86 8.50 0.40 -1.83
C LYS A 86 7.79 -0.23 -0.64
N MET A 87 8.49 -1.08 0.06
CA MET A 87 7.98 -1.68 1.28
C MET A 87 9.00 -1.58 2.42
N ALA A 88 8.49 -1.62 3.63
CA ALA A 88 9.29 -1.66 4.84
C ALA A 88 8.60 -2.47 5.92
N VAL A 89 9.38 -3.11 6.78
CA VAL A 89 8.86 -3.66 8.03
C VAL A 89 8.60 -2.51 8.99
N GLY A 90 7.40 -2.47 9.55
CA GLY A 90 6.96 -1.51 10.54
C GLY A 90 7.08 -2.07 11.95
N ALA A 91 7.89 -1.44 12.79
CA ALA A 91 8.02 -1.86 14.18
C ALA A 91 6.69 -1.72 14.92
N MET A 92 6.29 -2.78 15.61
CA MET A 92 5.12 -2.79 16.49
C MET A 92 5.57 -2.86 17.96
N ASN A 93 5.15 -1.89 18.76
CA ASN A 93 5.51 -1.81 20.17
C ASN A 93 4.33 -2.24 21.04
N VAL A 94 4.60 -3.01 22.09
CA VAL A 94 3.60 -3.34 23.11
C VAL A 94 3.25 -2.08 23.88
N VAL A 95 1.96 -1.73 23.93
CA VAL A 95 1.49 -0.48 24.53
C VAL A 95 0.69 -0.65 25.81
N ASN A 96 0.35 -1.88 26.19
CA ASN A 96 -0.42 -2.13 27.43
C ASN A 96 -0.19 -3.53 28.00
N LYS A 97 -0.76 -3.76 29.19
CA LYS A 97 -0.67 -5.04 29.93
C LYS A 97 -1.31 -6.25 29.22
N TYR A 98 -2.09 -6.03 28.18
CA TYR A 98 -2.72 -7.08 27.38
C TYR A 98 -1.88 -7.49 26.16
N ASN A 99 -0.64 -7.04 26.12
CA ASN A 99 0.31 -7.31 25.04
C ASN A 99 -0.16 -6.83 23.66
N GLN A 100 -1.05 -5.82 23.62
CA GLN A 100 -1.48 -5.23 22.37
C GLN A 100 -0.36 -4.40 21.76
N LYS A 101 -0.13 -4.61 20.47
CA LYS A 101 0.95 -3.96 19.73
C LYS A 101 0.40 -2.78 18.94
N PHE A 102 1.20 -1.73 18.84
CA PHE A 102 0.88 -0.50 18.12
C PHE A 102 2.02 -0.15 17.17
N MET A 103 1.68 0.07 15.92
CA MET A 103 2.58 0.53 14.87
C MET A 103 2.62 2.07 14.85
N GLU A 104 3.74 2.67 14.44
CA GLU A 104 3.78 4.11 14.16
C GLU A 104 2.56 4.52 13.34
N ASN A 105 1.93 5.65 13.70
CA ASN A 105 0.77 6.19 12.99
C ASN A 105 1.15 7.52 12.35
N VAL A 106 0.84 7.68 11.06
CA VAL A 106 1.03 8.93 10.33
C VAL A 106 -0.30 9.66 10.17
N MET A 107 -0.24 10.99 10.13
CA MET A 107 -1.44 11.85 10.13
C MET A 107 -2.09 11.99 8.75
N ALA A 108 -1.34 11.73 7.70
CA ALA A 108 -1.81 11.81 6.33
C ALA A 108 -1.12 10.75 5.46
N PRO A 109 -1.77 10.30 4.38
CA PRO A 109 -1.21 9.29 3.48
C PRO A 109 0.10 9.72 2.81
N THR A 110 0.39 11.00 2.75
CA THR A 110 1.64 11.54 2.19
C THR A 110 2.75 11.71 3.21
N ASN A 111 2.48 11.44 4.47
CA ASN A 111 3.49 11.55 5.53
C ASN A 111 4.30 10.26 5.62
N LYS A 112 5.60 10.36 5.34
CA LYS A 112 6.50 9.21 5.45
C LYS A 112 6.63 8.78 6.92
N PRO A 113 6.46 7.48 7.24
CA PRO A 113 6.75 6.97 8.58
C PRO A 113 8.23 7.15 8.91
N PHE A 114 8.49 7.65 10.11
CA PHE A 114 9.83 8.09 10.50
C PHE A 114 10.83 6.92 10.68
N ARG A 115 10.33 5.78 11.20
CA ARG A 115 11.18 4.62 11.54
C ARG A 115 11.24 3.55 10.47
N ALA A 116 10.44 3.66 9.42
CA ALA A 116 10.39 2.67 8.37
C ALA A 116 11.57 2.82 7.40
N GLN A 117 12.29 1.73 7.18
CA GLN A 117 13.37 1.66 6.19
C GLN A 117 12.84 0.98 4.94
N PHE A 118 12.51 1.79 3.95
CA PHE A 118 11.93 1.31 2.70
C PHE A 118 12.98 0.74 1.77
N ILE A 119 12.65 -0.39 1.17
CA ILE A 119 13.37 -0.95 0.02
C ILE A 119 12.49 -0.82 -1.23
N ASP A 120 13.11 -0.58 -2.38
CA ASP A 120 12.41 -0.58 -3.66
C ASP A 120 11.96 -2.00 -4.00
N MET A 121 10.67 -2.16 -4.33
CA MET A 121 10.09 -3.45 -4.66
C MET A 121 10.04 -3.63 -6.18
N THR A 122 11.02 -4.35 -6.67
CA THR A 122 11.05 -4.86 -8.05
C THR A 122 10.63 -6.33 -8.05
N GLU A 123 10.48 -6.95 -9.22
CA GLU A 123 10.16 -8.39 -9.32
C GLU A 123 11.22 -9.29 -8.66
N GLU A 124 12.47 -8.81 -8.54
CA GLU A 124 13.56 -9.53 -7.89
C GLU A 124 13.72 -9.20 -6.40
N ALA A 125 13.10 -8.12 -5.94
CA ALA A 125 13.26 -7.66 -4.57
C ALA A 125 12.43 -8.48 -3.59
N VAL A 126 13.03 -8.80 -2.45
CA VAL A 126 12.39 -9.55 -1.37
C VAL A 126 12.52 -8.75 -0.07
N LEU A 127 11.40 -8.48 0.59
CA LEU A 127 11.38 -7.92 1.93
C LEU A 127 11.42 -9.07 2.95
N GLU A 128 12.50 -9.15 3.71
CA GLU A 128 12.61 -10.09 4.83
C GLU A 128 11.80 -9.57 6.03
N VAL A 129 10.88 -10.38 6.53
CA VAL A 129 10.01 -10.05 7.66
C VAL A 129 10.50 -10.72 8.94
N GLY A 130 11.03 -11.94 8.84
CA GLY A 130 11.51 -12.74 9.95
C GLY A 130 10.51 -13.81 10.37
N ASP A 131 10.53 -14.20 11.65
CA ASP A 131 9.73 -15.29 12.20
C ASP A 131 8.54 -14.77 12.98
N LEU A 132 7.40 -15.45 12.89
CA LEU A 132 6.22 -15.19 13.70
C LEU A 132 5.73 -16.46 14.38
N ASN A 133 5.67 -16.46 15.70
CA ASN A 133 5.01 -17.52 16.47
C ASN A 133 3.49 -17.47 16.27
N PRO A 134 2.76 -18.51 16.67
CA PRO A 134 1.29 -18.49 16.66
C PRO A 134 0.72 -17.24 17.35
N GLY A 135 -0.13 -16.52 16.62
CA GLY A 135 -0.76 -15.30 17.10
C GLY A 135 0.10 -14.03 17.04
N ASP A 136 1.39 -14.12 16.68
CA ASP A 136 2.25 -12.95 16.51
C ASP A 136 1.84 -12.08 15.33
N GLU A 137 2.14 -10.79 15.48
CA GLU A 137 1.77 -9.73 14.53
C GLU A 137 2.99 -8.88 14.20
N ILE A 138 3.13 -8.47 12.95
CA ILE A 138 4.14 -7.52 12.48
C ILE A 138 3.52 -6.51 11.52
N GLY A 139 3.98 -5.26 11.60
CA GLY A 139 3.56 -4.20 10.70
C GLY A 139 4.32 -4.23 9.38
N LEU A 140 3.64 -3.87 8.31
CA LEU A 140 4.22 -3.65 6.99
C LEU A 140 3.79 -2.26 6.51
N TRP A 141 4.75 -1.49 6.03
CA TRP A 141 4.50 -0.24 5.33
C TRP A 141 4.63 -0.44 3.83
N PHE A 142 3.69 0.13 3.11
CA PHE A 142 3.70 0.24 1.66
C PHE A 142 3.83 1.70 1.27
N CYS A 143 4.64 1.98 0.28
CA CYS A 143 4.74 3.28 -0.37
C CYS A 143 4.46 3.08 -1.85
N ARG A 144 3.50 3.82 -2.39
CA ARG A 144 3.29 4.02 -3.83
C ARG A 144 3.85 5.37 -4.21
N HIS A 145 4.78 5.39 -5.14
CA HIS A 145 5.30 6.62 -5.75
C HIS A 145 4.70 6.78 -7.15
N VAL A 146 4.06 7.92 -7.42
CA VAL A 146 3.53 8.24 -8.74
C VAL A 146 4.56 9.06 -9.51
N ASP A 147 5.07 8.50 -10.61
CA ASP A 147 6.05 9.16 -11.47
C ASP A 147 5.36 10.17 -12.41
N VAL A 148 5.77 11.45 -12.28
CA VAL A 148 5.17 12.55 -13.03
C VAL A 148 5.48 12.45 -14.52
N ASP A 149 6.68 12.01 -14.88
CA ASP A 149 7.09 12.00 -16.29
C ASP A 149 6.47 10.83 -17.03
N ALA A 150 6.39 9.65 -16.40
CA ALA A 150 5.63 8.52 -16.92
C ALA A 150 4.14 8.84 -17.02
N ALA A 151 3.57 9.47 -16.00
CA ALA A 151 2.17 9.91 -16.03
C ALA A 151 1.88 10.96 -17.10
N LYS A 152 2.80 11.90 -17.34
CA LYS A 152 2.66 12.88 -18.44
C LYS A 152 2.72 12.21 -19.81
N GLN A 153 3.65 11.28 -20.01
CA GLN A 153 3.74 10.55 -21.26
C GLN A 153 2.44 9.80 -21.53
N GLN A 154 1.97 9.03 -20.56
CA GLN A 154 0.72 8.29 -20.69
C GLN A 154 -0.50 9.21 -20.87
N TYR A 155 -0.54 10.34 -20.16
CA TYR A 155 -1.58 11.35 -20.32
C TYR A 155 -1.56 11.99 -21.71
N ASN A 156 -0.38 12.30 -22.26
CA ASN A 156 -0.23 12.87 -23.62
C ASN A 156 -0.57 11.84 -24.69
N ASP A 157 -0.21 10.58 -24.49
CA ASP A 157 -0.49 9.49 -25.45
C ASP A 157 -1.99 9.14 -25.53
N VAL A 158 -2.73 9.40 -24.45
CA VAL A 158 -4.16 9.12 -24.35
C VAL A 158 -5.03 10.37 -24.57
N CYS A 159 -4.46 11.58 -24.52
CA CYS A 159 -5.19 12.83 -24.79
C CYS A 159 -5.36 13.07 -26.28
N GLU A 160 -6.49 12.65 -26.81
CA GLU A 160 -6.93 13.09 -28.13
C GLU A 160 -7.38 14.56 -28.08
N PRO A 161 -7.03 15.36 -29.07
CA PRO A 161 -7.59 16.70 -29.19
C PRO A 161 -9.11 16.64 -29.22
N ASP A 162 -9.77 17.51 -28.44
CA ASP A 162 -11.23 17.58 -28.44
C ASP A 162 -11.70 18.05 -29.83
N PRO A 163 -12.37 17.20 -30.61
CA PRO A 163 -12.81 17.58 -31.96
C PRO A 163 -13.85 18.70 -31.95
N SER A 164 -14.43 19.00 -30.79
CA SER A 164 -15.39 20.11 -30.62
C SER A 164 -14.69 21.46 -30.33
N ASP A 165 -13.37 21.46 -30.07
CA ASP A 165 -12.59 22.68 -29.86
C ASP A 165 -11.85 23.10 -31.14
N PRO A 166 -12.33 24.13 -31.85
CA PRO A 166 -11.69 24.59 -33.08
C PRO A 166 -10.29 25.20 -32.85
N THR A 167 -9.91 25.45 -31.60
CA THR A 167 -8.58 25.97 -31.25
C THR A 167 -7.53 24.87 -31.06
N GLY A 168 -7.94 23.60 -30.99
CA GLY A 168 -7.07 22.45 -30.77
C GLY A 168 -6.36 22.45 -29.39
N ARG A 169 -6.82 23.29 -28.47
CA ARG A 169 -6.20 23.47 -27.14
C ARG A 169 -6.90 22.68 -26.02
N ARG A 170 -8.11 22.22 -26.30
CA ARG A 170 -8.81 21.33 -25.37
C ARG A 170 -8.52 19.89 -25.72
N TYR A 171 -8.15 19.15 -24.70
CA TYR A 171 -8.02 17.71 -24.78
C TYR A 171 -9.22 17.08 -24.07
N LYS A 172 -9.74 16.01 -24.60
CA LYS A 172 -10.72 15.21 -23.86
C LYS A 172 -10.06 14.77 -22.56
N PRO A 173 -10.71 14.98 -21.42
CA PRO A 173 -10.17 14.45 -20.19
C PRO A 173 -10.09 12.93 -20.32
N VAL A 174 -8.99 12.33 -19.86
CA VAL A 174 -8.91 10.88 -19.65
C VAL A 174 -10.04 10.54 -18.68
N THR A 175 -11.06 9.86 -19.19
CA THR A 175 -12.28 9.57 -18.44
C THR A 175 -12.13 8.37 -17.49
N HIS A 176 -10.97 7.69 -17.54
CA HIS A 176 -10.71 6.53 -16.70
C HIS A 176 -9.52 6.83 -15.80
N PRO A 177 -9.74 6.78 -14.46
CA PRO A 177 -8.63 6.75 -13.53
C PRO A 177 -7.72 5.59 -13.89
N GLN A 178 -6.41 5.81 -13.79
CA GLN A 178 -5.45 4.76 -14.06
C GLN A 178 -5.49 3.79 -12.88
N GLN A 179 -5.91 2.57 -13.13
CA GLN A 179 -5.77 1.47 -12.21
C GLN A 179 -4.38 0.86 -12.40
N GLU A 180 -3.58 0.92 -11.37
CA GLU A 180 -2.35 0.17 -11.28
C GLU A 180 -2.49 -0.86 -10.18
N SER A 181 -2.11 -2.09 -10.45
CA SER A 181 -2.20 -3.18 -9.49
C SER A 181 -0.86 -3.83 -9.26
N ILE A 182 -0.70 -4.37 -8.07
CA ILE A 182 0.41 -5.25 -7.71
C ILE A 182 -0.15 -6.53 -7.12
N ASP A 183 0.42 -7.66 -7.54
CA ASP A 183 0.20 -8.94 -6.89
C ASP A 183 1.34 -9.17 -5.90
N MET A 184 0.98 -9.43 -4.67
CA MET A 184 1.93 -9.65 -3.60
C MET A 184 1.88 -11.10 -3.12
N ILE A 185 3.04 -11.69 -2.92
CA ILE A 185 3.18 -13.02 -2.35
C ILE A 185 3.84 -12.90 -0.98
N VAL A 186 3.26 -13.58 0.00
CA VAL A 186 3.85 -13.81 1.31
C VAL A 186 4.26 -15.27 1.38
N ASP A 187 5.57 -15.54 1.41
CA ASP A 187 6.13 -16.89 1.52
C ASP A 187 6.66 -17.13 2.93
N TRP A 188 6.60 -18.38 3.40
CA TRP A 188 7.16 -18.83 4.69
C TRP A 188 7.45 -20.33 4.69
N VAL A 189 8.24 -20.79 5.66
CA VAL A 189 8.55 -22.20 5.92
C VAL A 189 7.99 -22.65 7.27
#